data_b5b6fe9ac1ca78a30d38244436cbe998
#
_entry.id   b5b6fe9ac1ca78a30d38244436cbe998
#
_cell.length_a   1.000
_cell.length_b   1.000
_cell.length_c   1.000
_cell.angle_alpha   90.00
_cell.angle_beta   90.00
_cell.angle_gamma   90.00
#
_symmetry.space_group_name_H-M   'P 1'
#
loop_
_entity.id
_entity.type
_entity.pdbx_description
1 polymer ?
#
loop_
_entity_poly.entity_id
_entity_poly.type
_entity_poly.pdbx_seq_one_letter_code
_entity_poly.pdbx_strand_id
1 'polypeptide(L)'
;MCIRDSNSFQWLQEKKNAPTIIYAGHNIGEDYLFELTEFLKDKKFGVINISKSGTTTETALAFRLLKKQCEDQRGKEMAKKVIVAITDAKKGAARVTADKEGYKSFIIPDNVGGRFSVLTPVGLLPIAVAGYDIIKLVEGARTMEALCSNPDTPFAENPAAVYAATRNALYQDGKKIEILVNFQPKLHYVSEWWKQLYGESEGKENKGIFPAAVDFSTDLHSMGPVSYTHLTLPTN
;
A
#
# COMPACT_ATOMS: atom_id res chain seq x y z
N MET A 1 0.37 0.48 3.92
CA MET A 1 0.47 -0.35 2.72
C MET A 1 0.67 0.44 1.43
N CYS A 2 -0.06 1.50 1.19
CA CYS A 2 0.13 2.37 0.00
C CYS A 2 1.55 2.93 -0.18
N ILE A 3 2.33 2.94 0.88
CA ILE A 3 3.71 3.43 0.88
C ILE A 3 4.64 2.48 0.12
N ARG A 4 4.34 1.19 0.05
CA ARG A 4 5.14 0.21 -0.67
C ARG A 4 4.95 0.29 -2.19
N ASP A 5 3.81 0.81 -2.63
CA ASP A 5 3.46 0.85 -4.05
C ASP A 5 4.35 1.82 -4.84
N SER A 6 4.90 2.85 -4.23
CA SER A 6 5.84 3.75 -4.90
C SER A 6 7.15 3.06 -5.31
N ASN A 7 7.59 2.03 -4.60
CA ASN A 7 8.74 1.23 -5.00
C ASN A 7 8.46 0.31 -6.20
N SER A 8 7.19 -0.01 -6.46
CA SER A 8 6.81 -0.81 -7.62
C SER A 8 7.09 -0.13 -8.95
N PHE A 9 7.15 1.19 -8.97
CA PHE A 9 7.29 1.95 -10.22
C PHE A 9 8.73 2.27 -10.61
N GLN A 10 9.70 2.14 -9.69
CA GLN A 10 11.07 2.54 -10.00
C GLN A 10 12.11 1.76 -9.18
N TRP A 11 12.83 0.84 -9.83
CA TRP A 11 13.82 0.02 -9.15
C TRP A 11 15.23 0.57 -9.18
N LEU A 12 15.65 1.10 -10.29
CA LEU A 12 17.06 1.45 -10.52
C LEU A 12 17.26 2.85 -11.12
N GLN A 13 16.19 3.60 -11.35
CA GLN A 13 16.32 4.94 -11.89
C GLN A 13 15.97 5.99 -10.83
N GLU A 14 16.97 6.68 -10.34
CA GLU A 14 16.73 7.91 -9.59
C GLU A 14 16.13 8.96 -10.52
N LYS A 15 14.94 9.44 -10.20
CA LYS A 15 14.40 10.60 -10.89
C LYS A 15 15.21 11.82 -10.46
N LYS A 16 15.80 12.52 -11.44
CA LYS A 16 16.41 13.83 -11.18
C LYS A 16 15.38 14.72 -10.48
N ASN A 17 15.77 15.26 -9.33
CA ASN A 17 14.96 16.17 -8.50
C ASN A 17 13.80 15.53 -7.69
N ALA A 18 13.70 14.22 -7.58
CA ALA A 18 12.79 13.58 -6.62
C ALA A 18 13.55 13.14 -5.36
N PRO A 19 12.95 13.25 -4.17
CA PRO A 19 13.57 12.75 -2.96
C PRO A 19 13.60 11.23 -2.93
N THR A 20 14.59 10.65 -2.26
CA THR A 20 14.60 9.23 -1.91
C THR A 20 13.48 8.97 -0.91
N ILE A 21 12.63 7.98 -1.21
CA ILE A 21 11.55 7.56 -0.32
C ILE A 21 12.03 6.39 0.52
N ILE A 22 11.91 6.52 1.83
CA ILE A 22 12.26 5.49 2.80
C ILE A 22 11.04 5.22 3.67
N TYR A 23 10.79 3.96 3.98
CA TYR A 23 9.63 3.53 4.74
C TYR A 23 9.99 3.22 6.19
N ALA A 24 9.14 3.64 7.10
CA ALA A 24 9.25 3.36 8.52
C ALA A 24 7.87 3.05 9.11
N GLY A 25 7.83 2.24 10.17
CA GLY A 25 6.58 1.86 10.82
C GLY A 25 5.81 0.77 10.06
N HIS A 26 6.50 -0.07 9.30
CA HIS A 26 5.97 -1.29 8.69
C HIS A 26 6.34 -2.55 9.51
N ASN A 27 7.16 -2.38 10.51
CA ASN A 27 7.53 -3.37 11.52
C ASN A 27 7.94 -2.65 12.81
N ILE A 28 8.21 -3.42 13.87
CA ILE A 28 8.70 -2.95 15.17
C ILE A 28 10.15 -3.38 15.44
N GLY A 29 10.89 -3.78 14.40
CA GLY A 29 12.30 -4.16 14.52
C GLY A 29 13.15 -2.98 14.95
N GLU A 30 13.84 -3.11 16.08
CA GLU A 30 14.69 -2.05 16.61
C GLU A 30 15.91 -1.80 15.74
N ASP A 31 16.53 -2.85 15.17
CA ASP A 31 17.68 -2.75 14.29
C ASP A 31 17.40 -1.85 13.10
N TYR A 32 16.27 -2.08 12.42
CA TYR A 32 15.89 -1.27 11.27
C TYR A 32 15.68 0.21 11.64
N LEU A 33 15.02 0.49 12.75
CA LEU A 33 14.79 1.85 13.20
C LEU A 33 16.09 2.52 13.65
N PHE A 34 16.99 1.78 14.30
CA PHE A 34 18.31 2.27 14.67
C PHE A 34 19.12 2.62 13.41
N GLU A 35 19.27 1.71 12.47
CA GLU A 35 19.98 1.95 11.21
C GLU A 35 19.40 3.12 10.42
N LEU A 36 18.07 3.24 10.36
CA LEU A 36 17.41 4.37 9.72
C LEU A 36 17.71 5.70 10.40
N THR A 37 17.69 5.76 11.73
CA THR A 37 18.01 6.98 12.46
C THR A 37 19.48 7.37 12.29
N GLU A 38 20.41 6.40 12.29
CA GLU A 38 21.82 6.63 11.98
C GLU A 38 22.01 7.14 10.55
N PHE A 39 21.36 6.51 9.57
CA PHE A 39 21.42 6.92 8.16
C PHE A 39 20.92 8.36 7.95
N LEU A 40 19.93 8.79 8.74
CA LEU A 40 19.32 10.12 8.62
C LEU A 40 20.08 11.22 9.38
N LYS A 41 21.11 10.91 10.19
CA LYS A 41 21.82 11.89 11.03
C LYS A 41 22.30 13.11 10.26
N ASP A 42 22.89 12.90 9.10
CA ASP A 42 23.48 13.97 8.28
C ASP A 42 22.61 14.35 7.07
N LYS A 43 21.36 13.89 7.05
CA LYS A 43 20.49 14.09 5.89
C LYS A 43 19.35 15.06 6.19
N LYS A 44 19.01 15.85 5.18
CA LYS A 44 17.80 16.67 5.23
C LYS A 44 16.61 15.82 4.81
N PHE A 45 15.73 15.50 5.74
CA PHE A 45 14.53 14.70 5.48
C PHE A 45 13.25 15.41 5.96
N GLY A 46 12.13 14.97 5.44
CA GLY A 46 10.78 15.27 5.92
C GLY A 46 10.05 13.99 6.25
N VAL A 47 8.89 14.09 6.86
CA VAL A 47 8.10 12.94 7.28
C VAL A 47 6.68 13.05 6.75
N ILE A 48 6.17 12.00 6.12
CA ILE A 48 4.75 11.84 5.82
C ILE A 48 4.19 10.80 6.79
N ASN A 49 3.48 11.26 7.80
CA ASN A 49 2.85 10.40 8.79
C ASN A 49 1.44 10.02 8.34
N ILE A 50 1.23 8.74 8.07
CA ILE A 50 -0.05 8.21 7.57
C ILE A 50 -0.65 7.28 8.60
N SER A 51 -1.66 7.76 9.31
CA SER A 51 -2.42 6.94 10.26
C SER A 51 -3.78 7.56 10.53
N LYS A 52 -4.87 6.81 10.34
CA LYS A 52 -6.22 7.31 10.59
C LYS A 52 -6.42 7.60 12.07
N SER A 53 -6.13 6.67 12.94
CA SER A 53 -6.27 6.82 14.40
C SER A 53 -5.06 7.48 15.08
N GLY A 54 -3.86 7.25 14.56
CA GLY A 54 -2.60 7.61 15.21
C GLY A 54 -2.18 6.69 16.36
N THR A 55 -2.89 5.56 16.54
CA THR A 55 -2.66 4.60 17.63
C THR A 55 -2.09 3.26 17.17
N THR A 56 -1.89 3.06 15.85
CA THR A 56 -1.18 1.90 15.33
C THR A 56 0.25 1.92 15.85
N THR A 57 0.62 0.90 16.60
CA THR A 57 1.86 0.85 17.39
C THR A 57 3.09 1.11 16.53
N GLU A 58 3.22 0.42 15.43
CA GLU A 58 4.39 0.48 14.52
C GLU A 58 4.57 1.89 13.97
N THR A 59 3.50 2.47 13.44
CA THR A 59 3.52 3.83 12.88
C THR A 59 3.75 4.89 13.96
N ALA A 60 3.16 4.73 15.15
CA ALA A 60 3.28 5.67 16.24
C ALA A 60 4.71 5.71 16.80
N LEU A 61 5.36 4.54 16.97
CA LEU A 61 6.74 4.43 17.41
C LEU A 61 7.70 5.08 16.41
N ALA A 62 7.61 4.68 15.14
CA ALA A 62 8.46 5.24 14.08
C ALA A 62 8.27 6.75 13.97
N PHE A 63 7.03 7.24 13.99
CA PHE A 63 6.75 8.67 13.91
C PHE A 63 7.33 9.45 15.11
N ARG A 64 7.23 8.92 16.32
CA ARG A 64 7.78 9.56 17.52
C ARG A 64 9.29 9.75 17.42
N LEU A 65 10.01 8.74 16.94
CA LEU A 65 11.47 8.79 16.78
C LEU A 65 11.87 9.76 15.68
N LEU A 66 11.28 9.63 14.50
CA LEU A 66 11.60 10.46 13.34
C LEU A 66 11.18 11.92 13.52
N LYS A 67 10.04 12.18 14.18
CA LYS A 67 9.65 13.54 14.57
C LYS A 67 10.72 14.19 15.45
N LYS A 68 11.11 13.48 16.53
CA LYS A 68 12.14 13.98 17.44
C LYS A 68 13.45 14.29 16.72
N GLN A 69 13.93 13.37 15.92
CA GLN A 69 15.17 13.56 15.15
C GLN A 69 15.06 14.73 14.17
N CYS A 70 13.93 14.89 13.48
CA CYS A 70 13.70 16.02 12.59
C CYS A 70 13.70 17.35 13.33
N GLU A 71 13.09 17.40 14.53
CA GLU A 71 13.10 18.60 15.40
C GLU A 71 14.49 18.92 15.94
N ASP A 72 15.24 17.91 16.37
CA ASP A 72 16.61 18.07 16.88
C ASP A 72 17.57 18.60 15.79
N GLN A 73 17.40 18.14 14.55
CA GLN A 73 18.28 18.54 13.44
C GLN A 73 17.92 19.91 12.83
N ARG A 74 16.65 20.28 12.80
CA ARG A 74 16.15 21.43 12.03
C ARG A 74 15.51 22.52 12.87
N GLY A 75 15.26 22.25 14.15
CA GLY A 75 14.40 23.05 15.00
C GLY A 75 12.91 22.87 14.69
N LYS A 76 12.07 23.11 15.68
CA LYS A 76 10.62 22.86 15.61
C LYS A 76 9.91 23.58 14.46
N GLU A 77 10.26 24.83 14.20
CA GLU A 77 9.60 25.64 13.16
C GLU A 77 9.89 25.12 11.74
N MET A 78 11.07 24.57 11.50
CA MET A 78 11.37 23.96 10.21
C MET A 78 10.80 22.55 10.12
N ALA A 79 10.86 21.75 11.19
CA ALA A 79 10.25 20.42 11.25
C ALA A 79 8.75 20.50 10.93
N LYS A 80 8.04 21.49 11.50
CA LYS A 80 6.63 21.75 11.20
C LYS A 80 6.33 21.91 9.71
N LYS A 81 7.24 22.48 8.93
CA LYS A 81 7.05 22.70 7.48
C LYS A 81 7.30 21.46 6.63
N VAL A 82 8.03 20.47 7.15
CA VAL A 82 8.44 19.28 6.42
C VAL A 82 7.81 18.00 6.96
N ILE A 83 7.01 18.10 8.01
CA ILE A 83 6.17 17.03 8.52
C ILE A 83 4.75 17.24 8.00
N VAL A 84 4.20 16.21 7.35
CA VAL A 84 2.84 16.20 6.81
C VAL A 84 2.08 15.05 7.46
N ALA A 85 0.86 15.30 7.91
CA ALA A 85 -0.03 14.27 8.45
C ALA A 85 -1.13 13.91 7.45
N ILE A 86 -1.36 12.62 7.26
CA ILE A 86 -2.53 12.09 6.54
C ILE A 86 -3.33 11.28 7.54
N THR A 87 -4.47 11.80 7.95
CA THR A 87 -5.20 11.29 9.12
C THR A 87 -6.70 11.56 9.03
N ASP A 88 -7.44 11.17 10.06
CA ASP A 88 -8.87 11.48 10.21
C ASP A 88 -9.13 13.00 10.19
N ALA A 89 -10.33 13.38 9.78
CA ALA A 89 -10.74 14.79 9.69
C ALA A 89 -10.90 15.46 11.06
N LYS A 90 -11.34 14.71 12.08
CA LYS A 90 -11.85 15.28 13.35
C LYS A 90 -11.28 14.62 14.60
N LYS A 91 -10.87 13.35 14.55
CA LYS A 91 -10.56 12.53 15.72
C LYS A 91 -9.26 11.73 15.59
N GLY A 92 -8.81 11.17 16.69
CA GLY A 92 -7.62 10.33 16.74
C GLY A 92 -6.36 11.09 17.16
N ALA A 93 -5.39 10.36 17.70
CA ALA A 93 -4.16 10.92 18.23
C ALA A 93 -3.32 11.64 17.15
N ALA A 94 -3.34 11.12 15.91
CA ALA A 94 -2.64 11.76 14.79
C ALA A 94 -3.26 13.12 14.43
N ARG A 95 -4.62 13.25 14.47
CA ARG A 95 -5.30 14.53 14.24
C ARG A 95 -4.97 15.54 15.33
N VAL A 96 -5.10 15.15 16.59
CA VAL A 96 -4.76 15.99 17.73
C VAL A 96 -3.30 16.48 17.66
N THR A 97 -2.39 15.58 17.30
CA THR A 97 -0.96 15.97 17.15
C THR A 97 -0.77 16.93 15.98
N ALA A 98 -1.38 16.67 14.84
CA ALA A 98 -1.25 17.54 13.67
C ALA A 98 -1.78 18.96 13.94
N ASP A 99 -2.89 19.09 14.64
CA ASP A 99 -3.49 20.38 14.99
C ASP A 99 -2.63 21.12 16.02
N LYS A 100 -2.19 20.43 17.08
CA LYS A 100 -1.37 21.00 18.13
C LYS A 100 -0.02 21.52 17.61
N GLU A 101 0.65 20.73 16.78
CA GLU A 101 1.96 21.07 16.22
C GLU A 101 1.85 21.96 14.96
N GLY A 102 0.65 22.08 14.40
CA GLY A 102 0.37 22.88 13.20
C GLY A 102 0.94 22.26 11.93
N TYR A 103 0.92 20.93 11.79
CA TYR A 103 1.37 20.26 10.58
C TYR A 103 0.39 20.47 9.43
N LYS A 104 0.91 20.59 8.21
CA LYS A 104 0.06 20.43 7.01
C LYS A 104 -0.57 19.05 7.05
N SER A 105 -1.88 18.99 6.82
CA SER A 105 -2.59 17.72 6.88
C SER A 105 -3.52 17.50 5.70
N PHE A 106 -3.71 16.22 5.38
CA PHE A 106 -4.68 15.74 4.42
C PHE A 106 -5.62 14.75 5.10
N ILE A 107 -6.85 14.68 4.62
CA ILE A 107 -7.90 13.89 5.23
C ILE A 107 -7.99 12.51 4.59
N ILE A 108 -8.09 11.48 5.43
CA ILE A 108 -8.52 10.15 5.02
C ILE A 108 -10.04 10.14 5.08
N PRO A 109 -10.76 9.95 3.95
CA PRO A 109 -12.21 9.94 3.97
C PRO A 109 -12.77 8.86 4.91
N ASP A 110 -13.83 9.18 5.64
CA ASP A 110 -14.39 8.26 6.65
C ASP A 110 -14.97 6.98 6.04
N ASN A 111 -15.54 7.10 4.85
CA ASN A 111 -16.15 6.02 4.09
C ASN A 111 -15.14 5.17 3.29
N VAL A 112 -13.84 5.46 3.38
CA VAL A 112 -12.79 4.69 2.71
C VAL A 112 -11.99 3.90 3.73
N GLY A 113 -12.04 2.58 3.62
CA GLY A 113 -11.20 1.68 4.41
C GLY A 113 -9.74 1.70 3.97
N GLY A 114 -8.81 1.27 4.86
CA GLY A 114 -7.37 1.31 4.60
C GLY A 114 -6.96 0.63 3.30
N ARG A 115 -7.48 -0.56 3.05
CA ARG A 115 -7.18 -1.35 1.84
C ARG A 115 -7.72 -0.78 0.53
N PHE A 116 -8.60 0.21 0.59
CA PHE A 116 -9.16 0.94 -0.57
C PHE A 116 -8.57 2.33 -0.74
N SER A 117 -7.60 2.73 0.08
CA SER A 117 -7.22 4.13 0.23
C SER A 117 -6.11 4.61 -0.72
N VAL A 118 -5.60 3.78 -1.62
CA VAL A 118 -4.49 4.14 -2.51
C VAL A 118 -4.77 5.38 -3.38
N LEU A 119 -6.01 5.55 -3.84
CA LEU A 119 -6.45 6.70 -4.63
C LEU A 119 -6.94 7.90 -3.79
N THR A 120 -6.66 7.89 -2.50
CA THR A 120 -6.85 9.03 -1.59
C THR A 120 -5.48 9.68 -1.30
N PRO A 121 -5.40 10.75 -0.50
CA PRO A 121 -4.11 11.31 -0.08
C PRO A 121 -3.14 10.28 0.51
N VAL A 122 -3.64 9.16 1.06
CA VAL A 122 -2.84 8.06 1.63
C VAL A 122 -1.83 7.51 0.62
N GLY A 123 -2.23 7.26 -0.61
CA GLY A 123 -1.34 6.79 -1.66
C GLY A 123 -0.87 7.91 -2.58
N LEU A 124 -1.76 8.84 -2.95
CA LEU A 124 -1.43 9.86 -3.95
C LEU A 124 -0.32 10.82 -3.50
N LEU A 125 -0.28 11.21 -2.22
CA LEU A 125 0.76 12.14 -1.77
C LEU A 125 2.16 11.50 -1.79
N PRO A 126 2.41 10.32 -1.23
CA PRO A 126 3.72 9.67 -1.34
C PRO A 126 4.13 9.40 -2.79
N ILE A 127 3.20 8.98 -3.65
CA ILE A 127 3.44 8.72 -5.06
C ILE A 127 3.85 10.01 -5.79
N ALA A 128 3.16 11.13 -5.53
CA ALA A 128 3.51 12.44 -6.07
C ALA A 128 4.88 12.91 -5.59
N VAL A 129 5.18 12.74 -4.29
CA VAL A 129 6.50 13.10 -3.71
C VAL A 129 7.61 12.25 -4.34
N ALA A 130 7.35 10.98 -4.63
CA ALA A 130 8.26 10.12 -5.38
C ALA A 130 8.43 10.52 -6.86
N GLY A 131 7.72 11.57 -7.32
CA GLY A 131 7.86 12.14 -8.65
C GLY A 131 7.05 11.42 -9.74
N TYR A 132 6.02 10.67 -9.39
CA TYR A 132 5.13 10.02 -10.36
C TYR A 132 3.92 10.89 -10.70
N ASP A 133 3.40 10.67 -11.89
CA ASP A 133 2.21 11.35 -12.41
C ASP A 133 0.93 10.75 -11.82
N ILE A 134 0.46 11.36 -10.74
CA ILE A 134 -0.77 10.94 -10.07
C ILE A 134 -2.03 11.22 -10.89
N ILE A 135 -1.96 12.14 -11.85
CA ILE A 135 -3.11 12.44 -12.72
C ILE A 135 -3.38 11.23 -13.62
N LYS A 136 -2.34 10.72 -14.29
CA LYS A 136 -2.45 9.52 -15.12
C LYS A 136 -2.88 8.29 -14.32
N LEU A 137 -2.43 8.16 -13.06
CA LEU A 137 -2.86 7.09 -12.18
C LEU A 137 -4.38 7.16 -11.93
N VAL A 138 -4.90 8.34 -11.63
CA VAL A 138 -6.34 8.56 -11.40
C VAL A 138 -7.15 8.41 -12.69
N GLU A 139 -6.62 8.86 -13.83
CA GLU A 139 -7.26 8.67 -15.14
C GLU A 139 -7.41 7.20 -15.49
N GLY A 140 -6.36 6.38 -15.25
CA GLY A 140 -6.45 4.92 -15.43
C GLY A 140 -7.54 4.28 -14.55
N ALA A 141 -7.64 4.70 -13.29
CA ALA A 141 -8.68 4.22 -12.40
C ALA A 141 -10.10 4.63 -12.87
N ARG A 142 -10.27 5.86 -13.32
CA ARG A 142 -11.55 6.34 -13.89
C ARG A 142 -11.95 5.59 -15.16
N THR A 143 -10.98 5.30 -16.02
CA THR A 143 -11.23 4.52 -17.24
C THR A 143 -11.76 3.14 -16.91
N MET A 144 -11.14 2.47 -15.94
CA MET A 144 -11.60 1.14 -15.50
C MET A 144 -12.93 1.20 -14.78
N GLU A 145 -13.14 2.20 -13.94
CA GLU A 145 -14.41 2.44 -13.24
C GLU A 145 -15.55 2.64 -14.24
N ALA A 146 -15.38 3.49 -15.24
CA ALA A 146 -16.39 3.72 -16.27
C ALA A 146 -16.75 2.43 -17.04
N LEU A 147 -15.77 1.59 -17.35
CA LEU A 147 -16.00 0.30 -18.00
C LEU A 147 -16.78 -0.67 -17.09
N CYS A 148 -16.36 -0.78 -15.83
CA CYS A 148 -16.92 -1.78 -14.91
C CYS A 148 -18.28 -1.38 -14.31
N SER A 149 -18.55 -0.07 -14.19
CA SER A 149 -19.79 0.43 -13.59
C SER A 149 -20.90 0.70 -14.62
N ASN A 150 -20.59 0.70 -15.91
CA ASN A 150 -21.58 0.95 -16.94
C ASN A 150 -22.55 -0.24 -17.03
N PRO A 151 -23.86 -0.04 -16.77
CA PRO A 151 -24.85 -1.11 -16.80
C PRO A 151 -25.06 -1.71 -18.20
N ASP A 152 -24.69 -0.98 -19.26
CA ASP A 152 -24.80 -1.40 -20.64
C ASP A 152 -23.59 -2.23 -21.11
N THR A 153 -22.52 -2.31 -20.29
CA THR A 153 -21.37 -3.15 -20.63
C THR A 153 -21.74 -4.62 -20.59
N PRO A 154 -21.60 -5.36 -21.70
CA PRO A 154 -21.87 -6.80 -21.69
C PRO A 154 -21.04 -7.52 -20.64
N PHE A 155 -21.60 -8.54 -20.00
CA PHE A 155 -20.90 -9.28 -18.94
C PHE A 155 -19.50 -9.76 -19.38
N ALA A 156 -19.38 -10.29 -20.59
CA ALA A 156 -18.11 -10.80 -21.12
C ALA A 156 -17.05 -9.69 -21.36
N GLU A 157 -17.47 -8.44 -21.44
CA GLU A 157 -16.60 -7.27 -21.65
C GLU A 157 -16.28 -6.54 -20.33
N ASN A 158 -16.93 -6.94 -19.24
CA ASN A 158 -16.67 -6.39 -17.92
C ASN A 158 -15.65 -7.26 -17.15
N PRO A 159 -14.36 -6.88 -17.10
CA PRO A 159 -13.33 -7.74 -16.51
C PRO A 159 -13.53 -7.98 -15.02
N ALA A 160 -14.11 -7.03 -14.28
CA ALA A 160 -14.41 -7.20 -12.86
C ALA A 160 -15.53 -8.23 -12.64
N ALA A 161 -16.59 -8.18 -13.46
CA ALA A 161 -17.69 -9.13 -13.39
C ALA A 161 -17.24 -10.55 -13.77
N VAL A 162 -16.48 -10.68 -14.86
CA VAL A 162 -15.92 -11.97 -15.30
C VAL A 162 -15.01 -12.56 -14.24
N TYR A 163 -14.11 -11.74 -13.68
CA TYR A 163 -13.20 -12.19 -12.62
C TYR A 163 -13.96 -12.64 -11.37
N ALA A 164 -14.92 -11.86 -10.90
CA ALA A 164 -15.74 -12.23 -9.74
C ALA A 164 -16.52 -13.52 -9.94
N ALA A 165 -17.14 -13.69 -11.11
CA ALA A 165 -17.89 -14.90 -11.44
C ALA A 165 -16.97 -16.13 -11.54
N THR A 166 -15.81 -15.99 -12.18
CA THR A 166 -14.82 -17.07 -12.28
C THR A 166 -14.32 -17.50 -10.91
N ARG A 167 -13.94 -16.54 -10.04
CA ARG A 167 -13.54 -16.82 -8.66
C ARG A 167 -14.61 -17.59 -7.91
N ASN A 168 -15.86 -17.14 -8.01
CA ASN A 168 -16.97 -17.79 -7.33
C ASN A 168 -17.24 -19.20 -7.87
N ALA A 169 -17.20 -19.42 -9.18
CA ALA A 169 -17.37 -20.73 -9.79
C ALA A 169 -16.27 -21.71 -9.31
N LEU A 170 -15.01 -21.30 -9.34
CA LEU A 170 -13.88 -22.09 -8.85
C LEU A 170 -13.99 -22.39 -7.35
N TYR A 171 -14.45 -21.41 -6.55
CA TYR A 171 -14.70 -21.64 -5.13
C TYR A 171 -15.78 -22.69 -4.89
N GLN A 172 -16.87 -22.68 -5.66
CA GLN A 172 -17.93 -23.72 -5.60
C GLN A 172 -17.40 -25.08 -6.01
N ASP A 173 -16.47 -25.13 -6.98
CA ASP A 173 -15.74 -26.35 -7.39
C ASP A 173 -14.67 -26.80 -6.38
N GLY A 174 -14.60 -26.17 -5.21
CA GLY A 174 -13.71 -26.56 -4.13
C GLY A 174 -12.32 -25.90 -4.12
N LYS A 175 -12.02 -24.99 -5.05
CA LYS A 175 -10.74 -24.26 -5.06
C LYS A 175 -10.74 -23.20 -3.95
N LYS A 176 -9.93 -23.40 -2.93
CA LYS A 176 -9.90 -22.57 -1.71
C LYS A 176 -8.69 -21.63 -1.63
N ILE A 177 -7.75 -21.75 -2.55
CA ILE A 177 -6.55 -20.93 -2.63
C ILE A 177 -6.48 -20.29 -4.00
N GLU A 178 -6.24 -18.99 -4.03
CA GLU A 178 -5.97 -18.24 -5.26
C GLU A 178 -4.56 -17.65 -5.18
N ILE A 179 -3.75 -17.89 -6.19
CA ILE A 179 -2.37 -17.41 -6.24
C ILE A 179 -2.24 -16.39 -7.37
N LEU A 180 -1.97 -15.14 -7.01
CA LEU A 180 -1.61 -14.11 -7.97
C LEU A 180 -0.15 -14.27 -8.34
N VAL A 181 0.11 -14.62 -9.59
CA VAL A 181 1.45 -14.79 -10.15
C VAL A 181 1.82 -13.54 -10.94
N ASN A 182 2.94 -12.92 -10.63
CA ASN A 182 3.47 -11.85 -11.45
C ASN A 182 4.89 -12.18 -11.93
N PHE A 183 5.20 -11.76 -13.17
CA PHE A 183 6.52 -11.88 -13.80
C PHE A 183 7.25 -10.52 -13.85
N GLN A 184 6.56 -9.46 -13.44
CA GLN A 184 7.13 -8.13 -13.43
C GLN A 184 7.44 -7.74 -11.98
N PRO A 185 8.72 -7.68 -11.57
CA PRO A 185 9.09 -7.41 -10.19
C PRO A 185 8.53 -6.11 -9.61
N LYS A 186 8.25 -5.15 -10.48
CA LYS A 186 7.61 -3.88 -10.08
C LYS A 186 6.18 -4.04 -9.55
N LEU A 187 5.53 -5.18 -9.83
CA LEU A 187 4.18 -5.49 -9.35
C LEU A 187 4.17 -6.19 -7.99
N HIS A 188 5.33 -6.48 -7.40
CA HIS A 188 5.42 -7.13 -6.09
C HIS A 188 4.46 -6.50 -5.06
N TYR A 189 4.55 -5.19 -4.86
CA TYR A 189 3.69 -4.52 -3.87
C TYR A 189 2.23 -4.36 -4.30
N VAL A 190 1.93 -4.44 -5.59
CA VAL A 190 0.56 -4.56 -6.07
C VAL A 190 -0.02 -5.91 -5.66
N SER A 191 0.78 -6.99 -5.75
CA SER A 191 0.40 -8.32 -5.25
C SER A 191 0.20 -8.33 -3.73
N GLU A 192 1.06 -7.64 -2.97
CA GLU A 192 0.91 -7.49 -1.51
C GLU A 192 -0.38 -6.74 -1.14
N TRP A 193 -0.71 -5.68 -1.88
CA TRP A 193 -1.97 -4.98 -1.72
C TRP A 193 -3.17 -5.85 -2.06
N TRP A 194 -3.12 -6.62 -3.15
CA TRP A 194 -4.16 -7.55 -3.55
C TRP A 194 -4.44 -8.59 -2.46
N LYS A 195 -3.41 -9.16 -1.85
CA LYS A 195 -3.56 -10.09 -0.71
C LYS A 195 -4.31 -9.44 0.46
N GLN A 196 -3.96 -8.23 0.83
CA GLN A 196 -4.67 -7.52 1.90
C GLN A 196 -6.11 -7.20 1.52
N LEU A 197 -6.33 -6.76 0.27
CA LEU A 197 -7.66 -6.41 -0.22
C LEU A 197 -8.64 -7.59 -0.04
N TYR A 198 -8.25 -8.77 -0.49
CA TYR A 198 -9.09 -9.95 -0.37
C TYR A 198 -9.07 -10.56 1.02
N GLY A 199 -7.91 -10.67 1.65
CA GLY A 199 -7.78 -11.25 2.99
C GLY A 199 -8.57 -10.50 4.08
N GLU A 200 -8.69 -9.18 3.96
CA GLU A 200 -9.51 -8.38 4.87
C GLU A 200 -10.99 -8.25 4.45
N SER A 201 -11.33 -8.66 3.24
CA SER A 201 -12.69 -8.49 2.68
C SER A 201 -13.52 -9.75 2.74
N GLU A 202 -12.90 -10.90 2.69
CA GLU A 202 -13.54 -12.23 2.72
C GLU A 202 -13.52 -12.85 4.12
N GLY A 203 -14.07 -14.06 4.29
CA GLY A 203 -14.08 -14.79 5.55
C GLY A 203 -15.39 -14.72 6.33
N LYS A 204 -16.39 -13.98 5.86
CA LYS A 204 -17.72 -13.95 6.47
C LYS A 204 -18.37 -15.34 6.39
N GLU A 205 -19.01 -15.76 7.48
CA GLU A 205 -19.62 -17.09 7.57
C GLU A 205 -18.65 -18.24 7.31
N ASN A 206 -17.36 -18.06 7.60
CA ASN A 206 -16.29 -18.99 7.27
C ASN A 206 -16.16 -19.30 5.76
N LYS A 207 -16.62 -18.40 4.89
CA LYS A 207 -16.52 -18.49 3.43
C LYS A 207 -15.46 -17.53 2.92
N GLY A 208 -14.66 -17.96 1.96
CA GLY A 208 -13.65 -17.15 1.31
C GLY A 208 -12.54 -17.98 0.70
N ILE A 209 -11.77 -17.32 -0.16
CA ILE A 209 -10.61 -17.89 -0.84
C ILE A 209 -9.36 -17.31 -0.19
N PHE A 210 -8.37 -18.15 0.13
CA PHE A 210 -7.10 -17.70 0.69
C PHE A 210 -6.26 -17.03 -0.41
N PRO A 211 -5.96 -15.72 -0.30
CA PRO A 211 -5.17 -15.02 -1.30
C PRO A 211 -3.68 -15.20 -1.03
N ALA A 212 -2.95 -15.75 -1.98
CA ALA A 212 -1.50 -15.85 -1.98
C ALA A 212 -0.91 -15.12 -3.20
N ALA A 213 0.36 -14.78 -3.16
CA ALA A 213 1.05 -14.20 -4.30
C ALA A 213 2.47 -14.72 -4.40
N VAL A 214 3.00 -14.81 -5.62
CA VAL A 214 4.36 -15.25 -5.93
C VAL A 214 4.97 -14.38 -7.01
N ASP A 215 6.28 -14.18 -6.93
CA ASP A 215 7.07 -13.42 -7.90
C ASP A 215 7.91 -14.38 -8.75
N PHE A 216 7.47 -14.64 -9.95
CA PHE A 216 8.27 -15.41 -10.93
C PHE A 216 9.27 -14.46 -11.61
N SER A 217 10.47 -14.91 -11.88
CA SER A 217 11.06 -16.28 -11.87
C SER A 217 11.59 -16.77 -10.50
N THR A 218 11.80 -15.87 -9.51
CA THR A 218 12.43 -16.27 -8.23
C THR A 218 11.67 -17.40 -7.55
N ASP A 219 10.37 -17.26 -7.41
CA ASP A 219 9.53 -18.26 -6.75
C ASP A 219 9.23 -19.49 -7.60
N LEU A 220 9.69 -19.54 -8.86
CA LEU A 220 9.62 -20.76 -9.67
C LEU A 220 10.39 -21.92 -9.06
N HIS A 221 11.48 -21.63 -8.33
CA HIS A 221 12.30 -22.65 -7.69
C HIS A 221 11.80 -23.10 -6.31
N SER A 222 10.80 -22.42 -5.77
CA SER A 222 10.18 -22.71 -4.46
C SER A 222 8.70 -23.06 -4.60
N MET A 223 7.88 -22.06 -4.85
CA MET A 223 6.42 -22.21 -4.95
C MET A 223 5.96 -22.74 -6.32
N GLY A 224 6.76 -22.63 -7.36
CA GLY A 224 6.46 -23.17 -8.67
C GLY A 224 6.26 -24.71 -8.64
N PRO A 225 7.19 -25.50 -8.09
CA PRO A 225 7.00 -26.95 -7.94
C PRO A 225 5.76 -27.31 -7.11
N VAL A 226 5.51 -26.58 -6.01
CA VAL A 226 4.30 -26.79 -5.18
C VAL A 226 3.03 -26.55 -5.99
N SER A 227 2.96 -25.45 -6.73
CA SER A 227 1.81 -25.13 -7.58
C SER A 227 1.62 -26.19 -8.67
N TYR A 228 2.71 -26.65 -9.26
CA TYR A 228 2.66 -27.64 -10.32
C TYR A 228 2.28 -29.05 -9.80
N THR A 229 2.81 -29.47 -8.67
CA THR A 229 2.63 -30.83 -8.13
C THR A 229 1.38 -30.99 -7.27
N HIS A 230 0.91 -29.92 -6.61
CA HIS A 230 -0.19 -30.01 -5.65
C HIS A 230 -1.46 -29.27 -6.06
N LEU A 231 -1.37 -28.28 -6.95
CA LEU A 231 -2.51 -27.50 -7.40
C LEU A 231 -2.97 -27.84 -8.81
N THR A 232 -2.11 -28.44 -9.64
CA THR A 232 -2.52 -29.10 -10.88
C THR A 232 -2.91 -30.53 -10.58
N LEU A 233 -4.07 -30.96 -11.06
CA LEU A 233 -4.48 -32.36 -11.01
C LEU A 233 -3.38 -33.21 -11.62
N PRO A 234 -3.08 -34.40 -11.06
CA PRO A 234 -2.20 -35.33 -11.73
C PRO A 234 -2.77 -35.63 -13.12
N THR A 235 -2.03 -35.23 -14.13
CA THR A 235 -2.27 -35.68 -15.49
C THR A 235 -1.79 -37.12 -15.56
N ASN A 236 -2.71 -38.06 -15.36
CA ASN A 236 -2.50 -39.44 -15.79
C ASN A 236 -2.82 -39.54 -17.26
#